data_9fc1d5ecb75f6413fc8e0437b286c8b7
#
_entry.id   9fc1d5ecb75f6413fc8e0437b286c8b7
#
_cell.length_a   1.000
_cell.length_b   1.000
_cell.length_c   1.000
_cell.angle_alpha   90.00
_cell.angle_beta   90.00
_cell.angle_gamma   90.00
#
_symmetry.space_group_name_H-M   'P 1'
#
loop_
_entity.id
_entity.type
_entity.pdbx_description
1 polymer ?
#
loop_
_entity_poly.entity_id
_entity_poly.type
_entity_poly.pdbx_seq_one_letter_code
_entity_poly.pdbx_strand_id
1 'polypeptide(L)'
;MKKRRNRSDSSAWMALPLYIFTIVFVVCPLIYMVALSFATPSRGFGVTWKFTLDNYRNILEPVYLNTFVESLKLAFTSTIVIALIGYPFGYFMAKLPEHRKKKAQLLLSTPFWVNSLIRLYGWIIILQKKGLLNFVLMKLGIIEKPLSILYSYPAIVIGMIYVLLPFMIMSVYSSAEKLDWSYVEAARDLGASRMQAFFTIILKLTLPGLLSGVILTFVPSMGLFFIADILGGNKVVLVGSLIQDQMTRGSNWPFAAALAVVMMVLTTVLIMIYR
;
A
#
# COMPACT_ATOMS: atom_id res chain seq x y z
N MET A 1 31.49 -33.43 -34.07
CA MET A 1 30.76 -33.28 -32.81
C MET A 1 31.08 -31.92 -32.16
N LYS A 2 30.22 -30.90 -32.33
CA LYS A 2 30.41 -29.56 -31.73
C LYS A 2 29.84 -29.59 -30.31
N LYS A 3 30.70 -29.49 -29.28
CA LYS A 3 30.36 -29.37 -27.88
C LYS A 3 29.39 -28.17 -27.70
N ARG A 4 28.12 -28.40 -27.36
CA ARG A 4 27.19 -27.39 -26.89
C ARG A 4 27.76 -26.79 -25.60
N ARG A 5 28.41 -25.65 -25.71
CA ARG A 5 28.92 -24.86 -24.60
C ARG A 5 27.69 -24.43 -23.76
N ASN A 6 27.65 -24.95 -22.53
CA ASN A 6 26.58 -24.66 -21.55
C ASN A 6 26.38 -23.13 -21.42
N ARG A 7 25.31 -22.60 -22.04
CA ARG A 7 24.92 -21.20 -21.91
C ARG A 7 24.33 -20.88 -20.50
N SER A 8 24.06 -21.91 -19.70
CA SER A 8 23.50 -21.75 -18.35
C SER A 8 24.48 -21.16 -17.33
N ASP A 9 25.79 -21.53 -17.46
CA ASP A 9 26.81 -21.12 -16.48
C ASP A 9 27.17 -19.63 -16.59
N SER A 10 27.19 -19.08 -17.81
CA SER A 10 27.50 -17.65 -18.01
C SER A 10 26.38 -16.71 -17.48
N SER A 11 25.11 -17.12 -17.55
CA SER A 11 24.00 -16.31 -17.04
C SER A 11 23.92 -16.33 -15.50
N ALA A 12 24.32 -17.43 -14.87
CA ALA A 12 24.39 -17.54 -13.41
C ALA A 12 25.46 -16.59 -12.83
N TRP A 13 26.61 -16.50 -13.46
CA TRP A 13 27.68 -15.56 -13.06
C TRP A 13 27.27 -14.09 -13.22
N MET A 14 26.54 -13.75 -14.27
CA MET A 14 26.00 -12.39 -14.45
C MET A 14 24.94 -12.02 -13.41
N ALA A 15 24.21 -12.99 -12.89
CA ALA A 15 23.22 -12.77 -11.83
C ALA A 15 23.83 -12.77 -10.41
N LEU A 16 25.08 -13.23 -10.25
CA LEU A 16 25.74 -13.35 -8.94
C LEU A 16 25.74 -12.05 -8.13
N PRO A 17 26.08 -10.87 -8.69
CA PRO A 17 26.05 -9.62 -7.93
C PRO A 17 24.65 -9.30 -7.39
N LEU A 18 23.59 -9.59 -8.17
CA LEU A 18 22.19 -9.39 -7.75
C LEU A 18 21.83 -10.35 -6.60
N TYR A 19 22.24 -11.63 -6.68
CA TYR A 19 22.01 -12.59 -5.60
C TYR A 19 22.72 -12.18 -4.31
N ILE A 20 24.00 -11.79 -4.40
CA ILE A 20 24.77 -11.31 -3.25
C ILE A 20 24.08 -10.09 -2.63
N PHE A 21 23.71 -9.10 -3.45
CA PHE A 21 22.97 -7.93 -2.98
C PHE A 21 21.68 -8.33 -2.27
N THR A 22 20.87 -9.19 -2.88
CA THR A 22 19.60 -9.64 -2.29
C THR A 22 19.81 -10.38 -0.96
N ILE A 23 20.80 -11.27 -0.90
CA ILE A 23 21.10 -12.02 0.33
C ILE A 23 21.56 -11.07 1.42
N VAL A 24 22.54 -10.20 1.14
CA VAL A 24 23.15 -9.33 2.16
C VAL A 24 22.20 -8.23 2.63
N PHE A 25 21.49 -7.58 1.71
CA PHE A 25 20.67 -6.39 2.05
C PHE A 25 19.20 -6.68 2.27
N VAL A 26 18.70 -7.83 1.85
CA VAL A 26 17.28 -8.19 2.07
C VAL A 26 17.16 -9.38 3.01
N VAL A 27 17.80 -10.53 2.67
CA VAL A 27 17.60 -11.77 3.43
C VAL A 27 18.25 -11.71 4.81
N CYS A 28 19.50 -11.24 4.93
CA CYS A 28 20.18 -11.16 6.23
C CYS A 28 19.45 -10.26 7.25
N PRO A 29 19.01 -9.02 6.91
CA PRO A 29 18.22 -8.22 7.85
C PRO A 29 16.88 -8.85 8.23
N LEU A 30 16.20 -9.54 7.31
CA LEU A 30 14.96 -10.25 7.63
C LEU A 30 15.21 -11.40 8.59
N ILE A 31 16.25 -12.22 8.36
CA ILE A 31 16.64 -13.31 9.30
C ILE A 31 17.01 -12.71 10.66
N TYR A 32 17.78 -11.62 10.69
CA TYR A 32 18.13 -10.94 11.94
C TYR A 32 16.89 -10.44 12.68
N MET A 33 15.92 -9.83 11.98
CA MET A 33 14.65 -9.39 12.57
C MET A 33 13.86 -10.57 13.15
N VAL A 34 13.79 -11.70 12.42
CA VAL A 34 13.15 -12.92 12.93
C VAL A 34 13.88 -13.45 14.15
N ALA A 35 15.22 -13.51 14.15
CA ALA A 35 16.00 -13.93 15.32
C ALA A 35 15.78 -12.99 16.52
N LEU A 36 15.76 -11.68 16.27
CA LEU A 36 15.52 -10.65 17.28
C LEU A 36 14.14 -10.79 17.93
N SER A 37 13.12 -11.21 17.20
CA SER A 37 11.76 -11.38 17.71
C SER A 37 11.65 -12.44 18.81
N PHE A 38 12.59 -13.38 18.90
CA PHE A 38 12.68 -14.40 19.94
C PHE A 38 13.64 -14.02 21.08
N ALA A 39 14.26 -12.85 21.04
CA ALA A 39 15.14 -12.37 22.09
C ALA A 39 14.36 -11.71 23.23
N THR A 40 15.05 -11.47 24.36
CA THR A 40 14.47 -10.81 25.55
C THR A 40 14.96 -9.37 25.61
N PRO A 41 14.11 -8.38 25.95
CA PRO A 41 14.55 -7.01 26.16
C PRO A 41 15.54 -6.93 27.32
N SER A 42 16.59 -6.12 27.18
CA SER A 42 17.54 -5.86 28.25
C SER A 42 17.02 -4.72 29.16
N ARG A 43 17.45 -4.72 30.44
CA ARG A 43 17.19 -3.59 31.36
C ARG A 43 18.05 -2.39 30.97
N GLY A 44 17.66 -1.69 29.87
CA GLY A 44 18.38 -0.56 29.28
C GLY A 44 18.35 -0.65 27.75
N PHE A 45 19.25 0.09 27.07
CA PHE A 45 19.37 -0.05 25.63
C PHE A 45 20.08 -1.36 25.27
N GLY A 46 19.40 -2.25 24.56
CA GLY A 46 19.99 -3.45 24.05
C GLY A 46 19.09 -4.67 24.10
N VAL A 47 19.66 -5.81 23.78
CA VAL A 47 18.97 -7.10 23.65
C VAL A 47 19.76 -8.17 24.37
N THR A 48 19.06 -9.01 25.13
CA THR A 48 19.64 -10.22 25.73
C THR A 48 19.24 -11.40 24.86
N TRP A 49 20.24 -12.11 24.32
CA TRP A 49 20.01 -13.29 23.48
C TRP A 49 19.60 -14.51 24.31
N LYS A 50 18.43 -14.42 24.94
CA LYS A 50 17.74 -15.54 25.57
C LYS A 50 16.48 -15.80 24.78
N PHE A 51 16.29 -17.03 24.33
CA PHE A 51 15.10 -17.43 23.59
C PHE A 51 13.85 -17.31 24.46
N THR A 52 12.85 -16.58 23.95
CA THR A 52 11.53 -16.45 24.58
C THR A 52 10.43 -16.37 23.54
N LEU A 53 9.24 -16.81 23.90
CA LEU A 53 8.00 -16.63 23.14
C LEU A 53 7.09 -15.54 23.74
N ASP A 54 7.52 -14.89 24.82
CA ASP A 54 6.71 -13.89 25.52
C ASP A 54 6.34 -12.72 24.63
N ASN A 55 7.22 -12.31 23.70
CA ASN A 55 6.91 -11.26 22.73
C ASN A 55 5.66 -11.60 21.91
N TYR A 56 5.54 -12.83 21.45
CA TYR A 56 4.37 -13.29 20.67
C TYR A 56 3.14 -13.45 21.54
N ARG A 57 3.31 -13.88 22.81
CA ARG A 57 2.21 -13.98 23.78
C ARG A 57 1.63 -12.59 24.09
N ASN A 58 2.50 -11.61 24.28
CA ASN A 58 2.08 -10.22 24.55
C ASN A 58 1.29 -9.61 23.37
N ILE A 59 1.59 -9.99 22.11
CA ILE A 59 0.80 -9.54 20.94
C ILE A 59 -0.67 -9.98 21.06
N LEU A 60 -0.96 -11.08 21.73
CA LEU A 60 -2.33 -11.57 21.94
C LEU A 60 -3.12 -10.75 22.97
N GLU A 61 -2.51 -9.82 23.67
CA GLU A 61 -3.23 -8.91 24.54
C GLU A 61 -4.22 -8.04 23.75
N PRO A 62 -5.43 -7.76 24.30
CA PRO A 62 -6.49 -7.06 23.60
C PRO A 62 -6.07 -5.71 23.00
N VAL A 63 -5.16 -5.00 23.67
CA VAL A 63 -4.67 -3.68 23.21
C VAL A 63 -3.94 -3.79 21.87
N TYR A 64 -3.06 -4.79 21.73
CA TYR A 64 -2.28 -5.00 20.51
C TYR A 64 -3.13 -5.60 19.41
N LEU A 65 -4.00 -6.56 19.73
CA LEU A 65 -4.93 -7.15 18.76
C LEU A 65 -5.86 -6.09 18.17
N ASN A 66 -6.38 -5.17 18.99
CA ASN A 66 -7.18 -4.05 18.50
C ASN A 66 -6.40 -3.16 17.53
N THR A 67 -5.11 -2.93 17.78
CA THR A 67 -4.26 -2.16 16.85
C THR A 67 -4.11 -2.86 15.48
N PHE A 68 -3.98 -4.19 15.46
CA PHE A 68 -3.99 -4.96 14.21
C PHE A 68 -5.33 -4.85 13.49
N VAL A 69 -6.45 -4.97 14.21
CA VAL A 69 -7.81 -4.86 13.65
C VAL A 69 -8.04 -3.45 13.08
N GLU A 70 -7.64 -2.39 13.78
CA GLU A 70 -7.78 -1.02 13.27
C GLU A 70 -6.89 -0.77 12.05
N SER A 71 -5.68 -1.32 12.01
CA SER A 71 -4.81 -1.26 10.83
C SER A 71 -5.43 -1.98 9.63
N LEU A 72 -6.00 -3.17 9.84
CA LEU A 72 -6.70 -3.91 8.79
C LEU A 72 -7.95 -3.17 8.29
N LYS A 73 -8.76 -2.61 9.19
CA LYS A 73 -9.93 -1.81 8.82
C LYS A 73 -9.54 -0.61 7.97
N LEU A 74 -8.48 0.12 8.38
CA LEU A 74 -8.00 1.27 7.63
C LEU A 74 -7.47 0.85 6.25
N ALA A 75 -6.66 -0.20 6.19
CA ALA A 75 -6.13 -0.72 4.94
C ALA A 75 -7.25 -1.15 3.99
N PHE A 76 -8.25 -1.88 4.51
CA PHE A 76 -9.41 -2.34 3.74
C PHE A 76 -10.26 -1.17 3.24
N THR A 77 -10.63 -0.26 4.13
CA THR A 77 -11.44 0.93 3.77
C THR A 77 -10.74 1.79 2.73
N SER A 78 -9.45 2.09 2.94
CA SER A 78 -8.66 2.89 2.01
C SER A 78 -8.53 2.20 0.65
N THR A 79 -8.25 0.90 0.63
CA THR A 79 -8.10 0.13 -0.61
C THR A 79 -9.40 0.06 -1.40
N ILE A 80 -10.55 -0.13 -0.74
CA ILE A 80 -11.87 -0.10 -1.42
C ILE A 80 -12.08 1.26 -2.09
N VAL A 81 -11.88 2.34 -1.36
CA VAL A 81 -12.09 3.69 -1.92
C VAL A 81 -11.11 3.96 -3.06
N ILE A 82 -9.84 3.55 -2.90
CA ILE A 82 -8.82 3.65 -3.94
C ILE A 82 -9.21 2.83 -5.17
N ALA A 83 -9.75 1.63 -5.00
CA ALA A 83 -10.19 0.78 -6.11
C ALA A 83 -11.39 1.38 -6.85
N LEU A 84 -12.38 1.89 -6.11
CA LEU A 84 -13.57 2.54 -6.68
C LEU A 84 -13.23 3.79 -7.51
N ILE A 85 -12.22 4.55 -7.09
CA ILE A 85 -11.75 5.75 -7.81
C ILE A 85 -10.73 5.33 -8.90
N GLY A 86 -9.73 4.54 -8.54
CA GLY A 86 -8.60 4.21 -9.40
C GLY A 86 -8.95 3.33 -10.58
N TYR A 87 -9.92 2.41 -10.42
CA TYR A 87 -10.35 1.53 -11.51
C TYR A 87 -10.94 2.31 -12.69
N PRO A 88 -11.95 3.20 -12.51
CA PRO A 88 -12.44 4.01 -13.62
C PRO A 88 -11.35 4.86 -14.27
N PHE A 89 -10.50 5.51 -13.46
CA PHE A 89 -9.41 6.33 -13.99
C PHE A 89 -8.42 5.51 -14.84
N GLY A 90 -7.95 4.37 -14.35
CA GLY A 90 -7.04 3.48 -15.08
C GLY A 90 -7.66 2.96 -16.39
N TYR A 91 -8.93 2.56 -16.32
CA TYR A 91 -9.69 2.11 -17.48
C TYR A 91 -9.87 3.20 -18.52
N PHE A 92 -10.28 4.41 -18.12
CA PHE A 92 -10.42 5.52 -19.06
C PHE A 92 -9.06 5.98 -19.62
N MET A 93 -8.01 5.94 -18.82
CA MET A 93 -6.66 6.26 -19.27
C MET A 93 -6.19 5.31 -20.38
N ALA A 94 -6.54 4.03 -20.32
CA ALA A 94 -6.22 3.05 -21.37
C ALA A 94 -6.91 3.36 -22.71
N LYS A 95 -8.04 4.06 -22.70
CA LYS A 95 -8.77 4.49 -23.91
C LYS A 95 -8.28 5.78 -24.55
N LEU A 96 -7.38 6.51 -23.88
CA LEU A 96 -6.87 7.77 -24.42
C LEU A 96 -5.97 7.52 -25.64
N PRO A 97 -5.86 8.48 -26.58
CA PRO A 97 -4.87 8.41 -27.63
C PRO A 97 -3.44 8.50 -27.05
N GLU A 98 -2.46 7.92 -27.73
CA GLU A 98 -1.09 7.71 -27.23
C GLU A 98 -0.43 8.98 -26.66
N HIS A 99 -0.60 10.14 -27.32
CA HIS A 99 -0.04 11.41 -26.83
C HIS A 99 -0.64 11.85 -25.49
N ARG A 100 -1.93 11.53 -25.22
CA ARG A 100 -2.62 11.84 -23.95
C ARG A 100 -2.29 10.82 -22.87
N LYS A 101 -2.12 9.53 -23.22
CA LYS A 101 -1.66 8.50 -22.29
C LYS A 101 -0.32 8.88 -21.67
N LYS A 102 0.67 9.27 -22.51
CA LYS A 102 2.00 9.69 -22.03
C LYS A 102 1.91 10.89 -21.08
N LYS A 103 1.07 11.88 -21.39
CA LYS A 103 0.84 13.03 -20.50
C LYS A 103 0.18 12.61 -19.18
N ALA A 104 -0.81 11.74 -19.22
CA ALA A 104 -1.48 11.24 -18.02
C ALA A 104 -0.52 10.44 -17.12
N GLN A 105 0.32 9.57 -17.69
CA GLN A 105 1.36 8.85 -16.95
C GLN A 105 2.36 9.81 -16.29
N LEU A 106 2.81 10.83 -17.03
CA LEU A 106 3.71 11.84 -16.48
C LEU A 106 3.06 12.58 -15.30
N LEU A 107 1.81 13.02 -15.45
CA LEU A 107 1.07 13.70 -14.39
C LEU A 107 0.88 12.83 -13.15
N LEU A 108 0.60 11.53 -13.32
CA LEU A 108 0.50 10.58 -12.21
C LEU A 108 1.85 10.35 -11.52
N SER A 109 2.96 10.43 -12.26
CA SER A 109 4.30 10.22 -11.74
C SER A 109 4.89 11.48 -11.08
N THR A 110 4.47 12.68 -11.50
CA THR A 110 5.00 13.96 -11.00
C THR A 110 4.98 14.07 -9.47
N PRO A 111 3.91 13.66 -8.75
CA PRO A 111 3.91 13.70 -7.29
C PRO A 111 5.04 12.92 -6.63
N PHE A 112 5.56 11.86 -7.26
CA PHE A 112 6.63 11.06 -6.67
C PHE A 112 7.99 11.76 -6.62
N TRP A 113 8.17 12.83 -7.39
CA TRP A 113 9.39 13.63 -7.37
C TRP A 113 9.50 14.53 -6.14
N VAL A 114 8.39 14.73 -5.43
CA VAL A 114 8.35 15.48 -4.18
C VAL A 114 8.25 14.53 -2.99
N ASN A 115 9.00 14.80 -1.94
CA ASN A 115 8.96 13.99 -0.72
C ASN A 115 7.51 13.86 -0.19
N SER A 116 7.10 12.64 0.16
CA SER A 116 5.74 12.34 0.61
C SER A 116 5.36 13.06 1.91
N LEU A 117 6.30 13.26 2.83
CA LEU A 117 6.04 13.98 4.08
C LEU A 117 5.69 15.44 3.81
N ILE A 118 6.45 16.13 2.95
CA ILE A 118 6.17 17.53 2.59
C ILE A 118 4.78 17.66 1.98
N ARG A 119 4.41 16.72 1.11
CA ARG A 119 3.08 16.70 0.50
C ARG A 119 1.96 16.50 1.52
N LEU A 120 2.18 15.67 2.54
CA LEU A 120 1.19 15.47 3.62
C LEU A 120 1.03 16.70 4.51
N TYR A 121 2.09 17.46 4.77
CA TYR A 121 1.96 18.76 5.43
C TYR A 121 1.09 19.74 4.64
N GLY A 122 1.13 19.70 3.31
CA GLY A 122 0.18 20.44 2.46
C GLY A 122 -1.28 20.05 2.74
N TRP A 123 -1.56 18.75 2.97
CA TRP A 123 -2.90 18.28 3.32
C TRP A 123 -3.37 18.79 4.69
N ILE A 124 -2.47 18.99 5.67
CA ILE A 124 -2.83 19.64 6.95
C ILE A 124 -3.43 21.02 6.70
N ILE A 125 -2.76 21.83 5.87
CA ILE A 125 -3.21 23.19 5.54
C ILE A 125 -4.57 23.17 4.84
N ILE A 126 -4.81 22.20 3.97
CA ILE A 126 -6.07 22.05 3.21
C ILE A 126 -7.21 21.60 4.14
N LEU A 127 -6.96 20.61 5.04
CA LEU A 127 -7.99 19.95 5.83
C LEU A 127 -8.30 20.63 7.18
N GLN A 128 -7.49 21.59 7.62
CA GLN A 128 -7.76 22.31 8.88
C GLN A 128 -9.07 23.11 8.84
N LYS A 129 -9.64 23.43 10.00
CA LYS A 129 -10.93 24.13 10.10
C LYS A 129 -10.99 25.44 9.30
N LYS A 130 -9.90 26.21 9.27
CA LYS A 130 -9.77 27.42 8.46
C LYS A 130 -9.05 27.15 7.13
N GLY A 131 -8.99 25.90 6.68
CA GLY A 131 -8.28 25.49 5.47
C GLY A 131 -9.07 25.70 4.19
N LEU A 132 -8.38 25.49 3.06
CA LEU A 132 -8.91 25.70 1.72
C LEU A 132 -10.18 24.89 1.45
N LEU A 133 -10.25 23.64 1.93
CA LEU A 133 -11.40 22.76 1.73
C LEU A 133 -12.67 23.39 2.34
N ASN A 134 -12.62 23.76 3.61
CA ASN A 134 -13.75 24.39 4.30
C ASN A 134 -14.12 25.74 3.67
N PHE A 135 -13.13 26.53 3.30
CA PHE A 135 -13.38 27.81 2.61
C PHE A 135 -14.16 27.62 1.31
N VAL A 136 -13.77 26.66 0.48
CA VAL A 136 -14.45 26.37 -0.80
C VAL A 136 -15.86 25.82 -0.56
N LEU A 137 -16.02 24.86 0.35
CA LEU A 137 -17.32 24.24 0.63
C LEU A 137 -18.34 25.26 1.22
N MET A 138 -17.88 26.16 2.09
CA MET A 138 -18.71 27.23 2.64
C MET A 138 -19.08 28.26 1.56
N LYS A 139 -18.12 28.63 0.69
CA LYS A 139 -18.38 29.59 -0.40
C LYS A 139 -19.37 29.03 -1.43
N LEU A 140 -19.37 27.71 -1.64
CA LEU A 140 -20.32 27.04 -2.54
C LEU A 140 -21.69 26.78 -1.86
N GLY A 141 -21.87 27.14 -0.60
CA GLY A 141 -23.10 26.91 0.15
C GLY A 141 -23.40 25.43 0.48
N ILE A 142 -22.38 24.54 0.34
CA ILE A 142 -22.53 23.10 0.60
C ILE A 142 -22.57 22.82 2.11
N ILE A 143 -21.86 23.62 2.90
CA ILE A 143 -21.81 23.52 4.36
C ILE A 143 -22.02 24.89 5.00
N GLU A 144 -22.71 24.91 6.14
CA GLU A 144 -22.92 26.13 6.92
C GLU A 144 -21.84 26.38 7.97
N LYS A 145 -21.21 25.31 8.45
CA LYS A 145 -20.16 25.34 9.49
C LYS A 145 -18.92 24.58 9.04
N PRO A 146 -17.71 25.02 9.42
CA PRO A 146 -16.48 24.35 9.02
C PRO A 146 -16.41 22.93 9.61
N LEU A 147 -16.13 21.96 8.73
CA LEU A 147 -15.92 20.55 9.10
C LEU A 147 -14.60 20.37 9.84
N SER A 148 -14.61 19.55 10.88
CA SER A 148 -13.41 19.14 11.63
C SER A 148 -12.87 17.83 11.06
N ILE A 149 -12.31 17.88 9.84
CA ILE A 149 -11.79 16.69 9.14
C ILE A 149 -10.40 16.33 9.62
N LEU A 150 -9.52 17.33 9.79
CA LEU A 150 -8.15 17.08 10.25
C LEU A 150 -8.16 16.38 11.62
N TYR A 151 -7.21 15.47 11.82
CA TYR A 151 -7.07 14.61 13.00
C TYR A 151 -8.27 13.67 13.22
N SER A 152 -8.76 13.12 12.13
CA SER A 152 -9.85 12.14 12.13
C SER A 152 -9.55 10.97 11.17
N TYR A 153 -10.31 9.88 11.31
CA TYR A 153 -10.21 8.73 10.42
C TYR A 153 -10.38 9.08 8.92
N PRO A 154 -11.36 9.92 8.51
CA PRO A 154 -11.44 10.37 7.12
C PRO A 154 -10.20 11.09 6.60
N ALA A 155 -9.50 11.88 7.44
CA ALA A 155 -8.27 12.54 7.02
C ALA A 155 -7.17 11.54 6.69
N ILE A 156 -7.06 10.46 7.47
CA ILE A 156 -6.10 9.38 7.21
C ILE A 156 -6.44 8.69 5.88
N VAL A 157 -7.72 8.38 5.66
CA VAL A 157 -8.18 7.75 4.40
C VAL A 157 -7.86 8.65 3.19
N ILE A 158 -8.10 9.96 3.29
CA ILE A 158 -7.74 10.93 2.23
C ILE A 158 -6.23 10.90 1.96
N GLY A 159 -5.40 10.88 3.01
CA GLY A 159 -3.95 10.77 2.87
C GLY A 159 -3.52 9.47 2.20
N MET A 160 -4.13 8.33 2.58
CA MET A 160 -3.89 7.03 1.95
C MET A 160 -4.28 7.03 0.48
N ILE A 161 -5.47 7.56 0.13
CA ILE A 161 -5.91 7.70 -1.26
C ILE A 161 -4.88 8.53 -2.04
N TYR A 162 -4.50 9.69 -1.52
CA TYR A 162 -3.56 10.57 -2.20
C TYR A 162 -2.21 9.91 -2.51
N VAL A 163 -1.68 9.12 -1.59
CA VAL A 163 -0.37 8.46 -1.74
C VAL A 163 -0.48 7.21 -2.62
N LEU A 164 -1.54 6.42 -2.48
CA LEU A 164 -1.62 5.08 -3.06
C LEU A 164 -2.46 4.99 -4.34
N LEU A 165 -3.32 5.99 -4.62
CA LEU A 165 -4.16 6.00 -5.82
C LEU A 165 -3.40 5.81 -7.14
N PRO A 166 -2.22 6.42 -7.36
CA PRO A 166 -1.46 6.22 -8.58
C PRO A 166 -1.07 4.76 -8.84
N PHE A 167 -0.79 3.97 -7.79
CA PHE A 167 -0.44 2.56 -7.93
C PHE A 167 -1.63 1.74 -8.45
N MET A 168 -2.83 2.01 -7.93
CA MET A 168 -4.06 1.39 -8.43
C MET A 168 -4.32 1.77 -9.88
N ILE A 169 -4.26 3.07 -10.21
CA ILE A 169 -4.51 3.57 -11.58
C ILE A 169 -3.55 2.90 -12.57
N MET A 170 -2.25 2.88 -12.25
CA MET A 170 -1.23 2.31 -13.15
C MET A 170 -1.38 0.80 -13.30
N SER A 171 -1.76 0.08 -12.24
CA SER A 171 -1.98 -1.35 -12.27
C SER A 171 -3.18 -1.72 -13.17
N VAL A 172 -4.30 -1.01 -12.99
CA VAL A 172 -5.50 -1.18 -13.84
C VAL A 172 -5.22 -0.77 -15.28
N TYR A 173 -4.54 0.37 -15.47
CA TYR A 173 -4.14 0.86 -16.79
C TYR A 173 -3.32 -0.18 -17.54
N SER A 174 -2.28 -0.76 -16.91
CA SER A 174 -1.42 -1.76 -17.53
C SER A 174 -2.17 -3.03 -17.99
N SER A 175 -3.24 -3.40 -17.28
CA SER A 175 -4.09 -4.52 -17.67
C SER A 175 -5.09 -4.13 -18.76
N ALA A 176 -5.71 -2.94 -18.64
CA ALA A 176 -6.71 -2.46 -19.59
C ALA A 176 -6.10 -2.06 -20.95
N GLU A 177 -4.83 -1.63 -20.98
CA GLU A 177 -4.11 -1.31 -22.22
C GLU A 177 -3.85 -2.53 -23.09
N LYS A 178 -3.71 -3.71 -22.47
CA LYS A 178 -3.52 -5.00 -23.17
C LYS A 178 -4.82 -5.64 -23.63
N LEU A 179 -5.97 -5.02 -23.32
CA LEU A 179 -7.27 -5.54 -23.68
C LEU A 179 -7.46 -5.48 -25.20
N ASP A 180 -7.78 -6.62 -25.80
CA ASP A 180 -8.25 -6.67 -27.18
C ASP A 180 -9.73 -6.23 -27.23
N TRP A 181 -9.95 -5.05 -27.77
CA TRP A 181 -11.28 -4.44 -27.86
C TRP A 181 -12.24 -5.19 -28.78
N SER A 182 -11.74 -6.08 -29.65
CA SER A 182 -12.58 -6.92 -30.53
C SER A 182 -13.54 -7.79 -29.73
N TYR A 183 -13.16 -8.26 -28.53
CA TYR A 183 -14.07 -9.00 -27.64
C TYR A 183 -15.28 -8.17 -27.18
N VAL A 184 -15.06 -6.87 -26.96
CA VAL A 184 -16.15 -5.96 -26.55
C VAL A 184 -17.07 -5.66 -27.75
N GLU A 185 -16.50 -5.49 -28.94
CA GLU A 185 -17.25 -5.28 -30.18
C GLU A 185 -18.09 -6.53 -30.53
N ALA A 186 -17.50 -7.71 -30.51
CA ALA A 186 -18.21 -8.98 -30.76
C ALA A 186 -19.37 -9.20 -29.77
N ALA A 187 -19.18 -8.90 -28.48
CA ALA A 187 -20.27 -9.01 -27.51
C ALA A 187 -21.43 -8.03 -27.82
N ARG A 188 -21.11 -6.83 -28.28
CA ARG A 188 -22.12 -5.83 -28.64
C ARG A 188 -22.86 -6.22 -29.92
N ASP A 189 -22.18 -6.81 -30.86
CA ASP A 189 -22.79 -7.35 -32.10
C ASP A 189 -23.75 -8.50 -31.77
N LEU A 190 -23.47 -9.28 -30.72
CA LEU A 190 -24.36 -10.30 -30.17
C LEU A 190 -25.50 -9.75 -29.29
N GLY A 191 -25.69 -8.43 -29.25
CA GLY A 191 -26.76 -7.73 -28.52
C GLY A 191 -26.48 -7.38 -27.07
N ALA A 192 -25.26 -7.54 -26.58
CA ALA A 192 -24.92 -7.14 -25.21
C ALA A 192 -25.00 -5.61 -25.05
N SER A 193 -25.67 -5.14 -24.01
CA SER A 193 -25.65 -3.73 -23.62
C SER A 193 -24.24 -3.31 -23.16
N ARG A 194 -23.97 -1.99 -23.11
CA ARG A 194 -22.67 -1.47 -22.64
C ARG A 194 -22.33 -1.96 -21.24
N MET A 195 -23.32 -2.03 -20.35
CA MET A 195 -23.14 -2.47 -18.98
C MET A 195 -22.87 -3.97 -18.90
N GLN A 196 -23.57 -4.78 -19.70
CA GLN A 196 -23.31 -6.23 -19.81
C GLN A 196 -21.91 -6.48 -20.33
N ALA A 197 -21.48 -5.85 -21.45
CA ALA A 197 -20.14 -5.98 -21.97
C ALA A 197 -19.06 -5.55 -20.96
N PHE A 198 -19.35 -4.52 -20.14
CA PHE A 198 -18.45 -4.09 -19.08
C PHE A 198 -18.26 -5.18 -18.01
N PHE A 199 -19.32 -5.68 -17.41
CA PHE A 199 -19.23 -6.67 -16.32
C PHE A 199 -18.81 -8.07 -16.78
N THR A 200 -19.19 -8.47 -18.00
CA THR A 200 -18.93 -9.84 -18.50
C THR A 200 -17.56 -9.97 -19.15
N ILE A 201 -17.04 -8.91 -19.77
CA ILE A 201 -15.80 -8.94 -20.55
C ILE A 201 -14.74 -8.03 -19.94
N ILE A 202 -15.01 -6.72 -19.90
CA ILE A 202 -13.97 -5.74 -19.53
C ILE A 202 -13.49 -5.98 -18.10
N LEU A 203 -14.40 -6.04 -17.14
CA LEU A 203 -14.07 -6.26 -15.74
C LEU A 203 -13.31 -7.58 -15.51
N LYS A 204 -13.76 -8.66 -16.18
CA LYS A 204 -13.11 -9.98 -16.04
C LYS A 204 -11.70 -9.99 -16.62
N LEU A 205 -11.49 -9.40 -17.78
CA LEU A 205 -10.18 -9.35 -18.43
C LEU A 205 -9.21 -8.36 -17.77
N THR A 206 -9.73 -7.32 -17.11
CA THR A 206 -8.92 -6.35 -16.34
C THR A 206 -8.81 -6.70 -14.86
N LEU A 207 -9.50 -7.74 -14.39
CA LEU A 207 -9.46 -8.22 -13.01
C LEU A 207 -8.04 -8.48 -12.49
N PRO A 208 -7.11 -9.11 -13.25
CA PRO A 208 -5.74 -9.28 -12.78
C PRO A 208 -5.04 -7.95 -12.46
N GLY A 209 -5.30 -6.90 -13.24
CA GLY A 209 -4.80 -5.56 -12.96
C GLY A 209 -5.42 -4.92 -11.72
N LEU A 210 -6.74 -5.06 -11.55
CA LEU A 210 -7.43 -4.57 -10.35
C LEU A 210 -6.88 -5.26 -9.09
N LEU A 211 -6.76 -6.57 -9.12
CA LEU A 211 -6.28 -7.36 -8.00
C LEU A 211 -4.80 -7.05 -7.67
N SER A 212 -3.94 -6.88 -8.68
CA SER A 212 -2.56 -6.42 -8.48
C SER A 212 -2.53 -5.02 -7.85
N GLY A 213 -3.42 -4.11 -8.29
CA GLY A 213 -3.60 -2.79 -7.69
C GLY A 213 -4.06 -2.86 -6.24
N VAL A 214 -4.97 -3.77 -5.90
CA VAL A 214 -5.40 -4.02 -4.52
C VAL A 214 -4.21 -4.40 -3.64
N ILE A 215 -3.36 -5.33 -4.07
CA ILE A 215 -2.16 -5.71 -3.30
C ILE A 215 -1.20 -4.52 -3.14
N LEU A 216 -0.93 -3.81 -4.24
CA LEU A 216 -0.02 -2.65 -4.25
C LEU A 216 -0.51 -1.48 -3.40
N THR A 217 -1.78 -1.45 -3.02
CA THR A 217 -2.37 -0.43 -2.16
C THR A 217 -2.63 -0.93 -0.75
N PHE A 218 -3.14 -2.15 -0.58
CA PHE A 218 -3.48 -2.72 0.70
C PHE A 218 -2.25 -2.98 1.59
N VAL A 219 -1.23 -3.67 1.04
CA VAL A 219 -0.04 -4.03 1.82
C VAL A 219 0.71 -2.81 2.35
N PRO A 220 1.04 -1.80 1.52
CA PRO A 220 1.66 -0.59 2.03
C PRO A 220 0.80 0.19 3.02
N SER A 221 -0.54 0.21 2.85
CA SER A 221 -1.43 0.98 3.74
C SER A 221 -1.36 0.51 5.20
N MET A 222 -1.04 -0.75 5.45
CA MET A 222 -0.82 -1.26 6.82
C MET A 222 0.46 -0.72 7.47
N GLY A 223 1.48 -0.40 6.65
CA GLY A 223 2.80 0.08 7.10
C GLY A 223 3.01 1.59 7.04
N LEU A 224 2.16 2.34 6.35
CA LEU A 224 2.30 3.80 6.17
C LEU A 224 1.83 4.60 7.40
N PHE A 225 2.39 4.27 8.57
CA PHE A 225 2.01 4.85 9.85
C PHE A 225 2.13 6.37 9.90
N PHE A 226 3.12 6.96 9.22
CA PHE A 226 3.33 8.41 9.22
C PHE A 226 2.14 9.21 8.67
N ILE A 227 1.28 8.60 7.83
CA ILE A 227 0.03 9.22 7.37
C ILE A 227 -0.95 9.33 8.53
N ALA A 228 -1.08 8.27 9.34
CA ALA A 228 -1.94 8.26 10.53
C ALA A 228 -1.42 9.22 11.61
N ASP A 229 -0.11 9.31 11.79
CA ASP A 229 0.49 10.22 12.76
C ASP A 229 0.27 11.69 12.35
N ILE A 230 0.52 12.03 11.08
CA ILE A 230 0.43 13.40 10.58
C ILE A 230 -1.03 13.85 10.42
N LEU A 231 -1.88 13.07 9.77
CA LEU A 231 -3.27 13.45 9.46
C LEU A 231 -4.28 12.97 10.48
N GLY A 232 -3.97 11.91 11.23
CA GLY A 232 -4.82 11.36 12.29
C GLY A 232 -4.55 11.97 13.67
N GLY A 233 -3.42 12.66 13.86
CA GLY A 233 -3.04 13.26 15.14
C GLY A 233 -2.88 12.23 16.25
N ASN A 234 -2.33 11.07 15.96
CA ASN A 234 -2.12 9.94 16.89
C ASN A 234 -3.40 9.40 17.56
N LYS A 235 -4.59 9.70 17.01
CA LYS A 235 -5.86 9.15 17.53
C LYS A 235 -6.11 7.72 17.08
N VAL A 236 -5.53 7.33 15.96
CA VAL A 236 -5.60 5.97 15.42
C VAL A 236 -4.18 5.43 15.40
N VAL A 237 -3.90 4.51 16.32
CA VAL A 237 -2.60 3.83 16.38
C VAL A 237 -2.62 2.68 15.39
N LEU A 238 -1.69 2.69 14.45
CA LEU A 238 -1.49 1.60 13.51
C LEU A 238 -0.35 0.68 13.98
N VAL A 239 -0.30 -0.55 13.44
CA VAL A 239 0.79 -1.49 13.77
C VAL A 239 2.16 -0.88 13.45
N GLY A 240 2.28 -0.13 12.35
CA GLY A 240 3.51 0.58 12.02
C GLY A 240 3.91 1.63 13.04
N SER A 241 2.96 2.46 13.54
CA SER A 241 3.20 3.42 14.64
C SER A 241 3.61 2.69 15.92
N LEU A 242 2.95 1.56 16.24
CA LEU A 242 3.29 0.76 17.40
C LEU A 242 4.72 0.20 17.32
N ILE A 243 5.12 -0.34 16.16
CA ILE A 243 6.49 -0.81 15.93
C ILE A 243 7.49 0.32 16.16
N GLN A 244 7.24 1.50 15.58
CA GLN A 244 8.09 2.67 15.74
C GLN A 244 8.21 3.10 17.20
N ASP A 245 7.08 3.17 17.93
CA ASP A 245 7.06 3.57 19.33
C ASP A 245 7.82 2.56 20.22
N GLN A 246 7.69 1.25 19.98
CA GLN A 246 8.45 0.23 20.69
C GLN A 246 9.96 0.31 20.40
N MET A 247 10.35 0.69 19.20
CA MET A 247 11.77 0.87 18.84
C MET A 247 12.38 2.15 19.42
N THR A 248 11.62 3.25 19.42
CA THR A 248 12.16 4.59 19.77
C THR A 248 11.91 4.97 21.22
N ARG A 249 10.69 4.82 21.71
CA ARG A 249 10.29 5.24 23.07
C ARG A 249 10.32 4.09 24.06
N GLY A 250 9.80 2.94 23.67
CA GLY A 250 9.72 1.74 24.52
C GLY A 250 11.05 1.02 24.69
N SER A 251 12.04 1.29 23.82
CA SER A 251 13.34 0.60 23.78
C SER A 251 13.22 -0.94 23.82
N ASN A 252 12.07 -1.47 23.37
CA ASN A 252 11.76 -2.90 23.34
C ASN A 252 11.88 -3.44 21.90
N TRP A 253 13.09 -3.52 21.41
CA TRP A 253 13.40 -3.97 20.04
C TRP A 253 12.91 -5.41 19.76
N PRO A 254 13.04 -6.38 20.69
CA PRO A 254 12.51 -7.72 20.46
C PRO A 254 11.01 -7.75 20.23
N PHE A 255 10.23 -6.98 20.99
CA PHE A 255 8.79 -6.88 20.81
C PHE A 255 8.41 -6.18 19.52
N ALA A 256 9.10 -5.09 19.16
CA ALA A 256 8.94 -4.42 17.86
C ALA A 256 9.21 -5.37 16.69
N ALA A 257 10.28 -6.19 16.80
CA ALA A 257 10.60 -7.20 15.80
C ALA A 257 9.52 -8.29 15.70
N ALA A 258 8.96 -8.74 16.84
CA ALA A 258 7.86 -9.70 16.83
C ALA A 258 6.59 -9.15 16.16
N LEU A 259 6.22 -7.89 16.41
CA LEU A 259 5.13 -7.20 15.72
C LEU A 259 5.37 -7.14 14.21
N ALA A 260 6.59 -6.79 13.79
CA ALA A 260 6.97 -6.72 12.38
C ALA A 260 6.92 -8.11 11.70
N VAL A 261 7.36 -9.16 12.38
CA VAL A 261 7.28 -10.56 11.88
C VAL A 261 5.82 -10.99 11.71
N VAL A 262 4.96 -10.73 12.70
CA VAL A 262 3.52 -11.05 12.60
C VAL A 262 2.88 -10.30 11.43
N MET A 263 3.20 -9.02 11.27
CA MET A 263 2.71 -8.22 10.13
C MET A 263 3.20 -8.77 8.79
N MET A 264 4.48 -9.18 8.71
CA MET A 264 5.07 -9.81 7.52
C MET A 264 4.37 -11.14 7.18
N VAL A 265 4.11 -12.00 8.17
CA VAL A 265 3.40 -13.26 7.98
C VAL A 265 1.97 -12.99 7.51
N LEU A 266 1.25 -12.07 8.15
CA LEU A 266 -0.12 -11.71 7.80
C LEU A 266 -0.21 -11.20 6.36
N THR A 267 0.67 -10.29 5.96
CA THR A 267 0.70 -9.77 4.57
C THR A 267 1.07 -10.86 3.57
N THR A 268 2.01 -11.75 3.91
CA THR A 268 2.38 -12.89 3.05
C THR A 268 1.22 -13.86 2.86
N VAL A 269 0.49 -14.19 3.94
CA VAL A 269 -0.70 -15.05 3.87
C VAL A 269 -1.78 -14.41 2.98
N LEU A 270 -2.03 -13.11 3.15
CA LEU A 270 -3.00 -12.40 2.30
C LEU A 270 -2.61 -12.42 0.81
N ILE A 271 -1.32 -12.27 0.50
CA ILE A 271 -0.82 -12.38 -0.87
C ILE A 271 -0.96 -13.82 -1.40
N MET A 272 -0.72 -14.84 -0.57
CA MET A 272 -0.87 -16.24 -0.97
C MET A 272 -2.34 -16.62 -1.25
N ILE A 273 -3.28 -16.10 -0.45
CA ILE A 273 -4.73 -16.32 -0.69
C ILE A 273 -5.16 -15.72 -2.02
N TYR A 274 -4.53 -14.62 -2.39
CA TYR A 274 -4.79 -13.95 -3.67
C TYR A 274 -4.31 -14.78 -4.89
N ARG A 275 -3.24 -15.55 -4.78
CA ARG A 275 -2.59 -16.26 -5.90
C ARG A 275 -3.38 -17.50 -6.32
#